data_38a0ee4e83ea055da1ad7e19dd50b9b1
#
_entry.id   38a0ee4e83ea055da1ad7e19dd50b9b1
#
_cell.length_a   1.000
_cell.length_b   1.000
_cell.length_c   1.000
_cell.angle_alpha   90.00
_cell.angle_beta   90.00
_cell.angle_gamma   90.00
#
_symmetry.space_group_name_H-M   'P 1'
#
loop_
_entity.id
_entity.type
_entity.pdbx_description
1 polymer ?
#
loop_
_entity_poly.entity_id
_entity_poly.type
_entity_poly.pdbx_seq_one_letter_code
_entity_poly.pdbx_strand_id
1 'polypeptide(L)'
;MTQRDGLVAIMAGSSIAPLNGIGFGTWAWGNKAVWGYNAQRDDNRLRATFRQALSSGLNLIDTADSYGTGSLSGRSEALLGDFMAELPSLRRSQLTVATKLAPFPWRWGRRGFDAAFEASRTRLKGQLRRVQLHWSTARYAPWQETGLLDGLADLVLSGRVEELGLSNLGPQRLLLIHRRLLERGVSLRSVQVQCSLLAPADDQLRELIAVSRELGVEVLAYSPLAFGVLGCAPGSEERRPVTWLRQRLFQRLLPASLELRSAMQAIAIDRGASMVQVALNWCRSLGTTPIPGLRTPEQARDVAAALQWSLSSQEFQRLDAARLHCSERMPANPFQSR
;
A
#
# COMPACT_ATOMS: atom_id res chain seq x y z
N MET A 1 9.65 -40.32 -4.80
CA MET A 1 9.87 -38.91 -5.16
C MET A 1 8.54 -38.20 -5.00
N THR A 2 8.37 -37.45 -3.93
CA THR A 2 7.10 -36.80 -3.58
C THR A 2 6.98 -35.47 -4.33
N GLN A 3 5.76 -35.03 -4.63
CA GLN A 3 5.46 -33.73 -5.30
C GLN A 3 6.14 -32.50 -4.67
N ARG A 4 6.73 -32.62 -3.48
CA ARG A 4 7.53 -31.57 -2.83
C ARG A 4 8.90 -31.34 -3.48
N ASP A 5 9.51 -32.38 -4.04
CA ASP A 5 10.88 -32.28 -4.59
C ASP A 5 10.92 -31.54 -5.95
N GLY A 6 9.83 -31.56 -6.70
CA GLY A 6 9.71 -30.83 -7.98
C GLY A 6 9.50 -29.32 -7.82
N LEU A 7 8.95 -28.84 -6.68
CA LEU A 7 8.74 -27.42 -6.42
C LEU A 7 10.02 -26.69 -5.99
N VAL A 8 10.94 -27.41 -5.34
CA VAL A 8 12.20 -26.83 -4.83
C VAL A 8 13.20 -26.56 -5.96
N ALA A 9 13.16 -27.34 -7.04
CA ALA A 9 14.09 -27.19 -8.17
C ALA A 9 13.78 -26.01 -9.13
N ILE A 10 12.55 -25.46 -9.10
CA ILE A 10 12.15 -24.29 -9.94
C ILE A 10 12.48 -22.97 -9.25
N MET A 11 12.82 -22.99 -7.98
CA MET A 11 13.04 -21.78 -7.15
C MET A 11 14.47 -21.21 -7.17
N ALA A 12 15.37 -21.71 -8.00
CA ALA A 12 16.78 -21.27 -8.05
C ALA A 12 17.06 -20.09 -8.99
N GLY A 13 16.09 -19.20 -9.21
CA GLY A 13 16.25 -18.09 -10.16
C GLY A 13 15.60 -16.80 -9.73
N SER A 14 16.29 -16.00 -8.98
CA SER A 14 16.12 -14.61 -8.54
C SER A 14 15.74 -14.47 -7.07
N SER A 15 16.74 -14.36 -6.21
CA SER A 15 16.53 -13.87 -4.84
C SER A 15 16.17 -12.40 -4.92
N ILE A 16 14.88 -12.10 -4.93
CA ILE A 16 14.38 -10.74 -4.67
C ILE A 16 14.52 -10.54 -3.17
N ALA A 17 15.60 -9.87 -2.75
CA ALA A 17 15.72 -9.44 -1.36
C ALA A 17 14.47 -8.65 -0.99
N PRO A 18 13.82 -8.90 0.16
CA PRO A 18 12.69 -8.09 0.59
C PRO A 18 13.16 -6.64 0.64
N LEU A 19 12.46 -5.75 -0.06
CA LEU A 19 12.68 -4.32 0.03
C LEU A 19 12.19 -3.89 1.43
N ASN A 20 13.07 -3.92 2.43
CA ASN A 20 12.79 -3.39 3.78
C ASN A 20 12.67 -1.85 3.74
N GLY A 21 12.17 -1.32 2.64
CA GLY A 21 11.98 0.09 2.38
C GLY A 21 10.65 0.62 2.93
N ILE A 22 10.42 1.86 2.61
CA ILE A 22 9.14 2.56 2.80
C ILE A 22 8.79 3.20 1.46
N GLY A 23 7.57 2.98 0.98
CA GLY A 23 6.99 3.74 -0.12
C GLY A 23 6.06 4.81 0.38
N PHE A 24 5.28 5.42 -0.52
CA PHE A 24 4.16 6.26 -0.11
C PHE A 24 2.96 6.13 -1.05
N GLY A 25 1.76 6.31 -0.47
CA GLY A 25 0.49 6.24 -1.16
C GLY A 25 -0.07 7.63 -1.48
N THR A 26 -0.77 7.75 -2.60
CA THR A 26 -1.36 8.99 -3.08
C THR A 26 -2.90 9.02 -2.99
N TRP A 27 -3.50 8.11 -2.23
CA TRP A 27 -4.97 8.03 -2.11
C TRP A 27 -5.64 9.32 -1.62
N ALA A 28 -4.92 10.12 -0.84
CA ALA A 28 -5.42 11.42 -0.38
C ALA A 28 -5.45 12.48 -1.48
N TRP A 29 -4.72 12.29 -2.59
CA TRP A 29 -4.59 13.27 -3.67
C TRP A 29 -5.82 13.23 -4.57
N GLY A 30 -6.61 14.30 -4.58
CA GLY A 30 -7.88 14.33 -5.29
C GLY A 30 -9.09 13.78 -4.53
N ASN A 31 -8.93 13.27 -3.30
CA ASN A 31 -10.02 12.69 -2.52
C ASN A 31 -10.67 13.73 -1.59
N LYS A 32 -11.80 14.28 -2.02
CA LYS A 32 -12.59 15.25 -1.24
C LYS A 32 -13.31 14.60 -0.06
N ALA A 33 -13.91 13.42 -0.28
CA ALA A 33 -14.82 12.82 0.70
C ALA A 33 -14.11 12.42 2.00
N VAL A 34 -12.96 11.73 1.89
CA VAL A 34 -12.22 11.23 3.05
C VAL A 34 -11.18 12.22 3.55
N TRP A 35 -10.52 12.94 2.64
CA TRP A 35 -9.35 13.75 2.97
C TRP A 35 -9.57 15.25 2.86
N GLY A 36 -10.74 15.70 2.37
CA GLY A 36 -11.07 17.11 2.23
C GLY A 36 -10.17 17.83 1.23
N TYR A 37 -9.76 17.13 0.15
CA TYR A 37 -8.89 17.71 -0.87
C TYR A 37 -9.54 18.92 -1.55
N ASN A 38 -8.72 19.96 -1.74
CA ASN A 38 -9.06 21.14 -2.52
C ASN A 38 -7.87 21.52 -3.40
N ALA A 39 -8.05 21.58 -4.72
CA ALA A 39 -6.97 21.78 -5.68
C ALA A 39 -6.19 23.09 -5.44
N GLN A 40 -6.91 24.21 -5.21
CA GLN A 40 -6.29 25.53 -5.01
C GLN A 40 -5.38 25.57 -3.77
N ARG A 41 -5.78 24.88 -2.70
CA ARG A 41 -5.02 24.81 -1.45
C ARG A 41 -3.93 23.75 -1.47
N ASP A 42 -4.21 22.59 -2.08
CA ASP A 42 -3.42 21.38 -1.83
C ASP A 42 -2.41 21.06 -2.94
N ASP A 43 -2.64 21.40 -4.22
CA ASP A 43 -1.81 20.97 -5.34
C ASP A 43 -0.33 21.41 -5.19
N ASN A 44 -0.09 22.65 -4.85
CA ASN A 44 1.29 23.15 -4.64
C ASN A 44 1.96 22.49 -3.44
N ARG A 45 1.21 22.23 -2.37
CA ARG A 45 1.72 21.53 -1.19
C ARG A 45 2.02 20.06 -1.52
N LEU A 46 1.17 19.39 -2.29
CA LEU A 46 1.41 18.01 -2.74
C LEU A 46 2.63 17.91 -3.65
N ARG A 47 2.85 18.90 -4.54
CA ARG A 47 4.07 19.00 -5.35
C ARG A 47 5.33 19.13 -4.47
N ALA A 48 5.30 19.99 -3.48
CA ALA A 48 6.39 20.13 -2.51
C ALA A 48 6.61 18.85 -1.71
N THR A 49 5.51 18.16 -1.32
CA THR A 49 5.54 16.87 -0.63
C THR A 49 6.20 15.79 -1.48
N PHE A 50 5.83 15.70 -2.76
CA PHE A 50 6.41 14.78 -3.72
C PHE A 50 7.93 15.00 -3.86
N ARG A 51 8.36 16.25 -4.05
CA ARG A 51 9.79 16.59 -4.14
C ARG A 51 10.54 16.23 -2.85
N GLN A 52 9.94 16.51 -1.69
CA GLN A 52 10.54 16.16 -0.40
C GLN A 52 10.63 14.63 -0.20
N ALA A 53 9.59 13.88 -0.57
CA ALA A 53 9.61 12.42 -0.49
C ALA A 53 10.78 11.83 -1.30
N LEU A 54 10.95 12.29 -2.54
CA LEU A 54 12.02 11.84 -3.40
C LEU A 54 13.42 12.24 -2.88
N SER A 55 13.59 13.46 -2.38
CA SER A 55 14.87 13.91 -1.80
C SER A 55 15.23 13.13 -0.53
N SER A 56 14.23 12.60 0.16
CA SER A 56 14.39 11.74 1.34
C SER A 56 14.53 10.24 0.99
N GLY A 57 14.64 9.87 -0.30
CA GLY A 57 14.88 8.50 -0.75
C GLY A 57 13.63 7.62 -0.90
N LEU A 58 12.41 8.16 -0.75
CA LEU A 58 11.17 7.41 -0.95
C LEU A 58 10.85 7.30 -2.44
N ASN A 59 11.23 6.20 -3.08
CA ASN A 59 11.15 6.01 -4.53
C ASN A 59 10.02 5.08 -4.98
N LEU A 60 9.37 4.35 -4.07
CA LEU A 60 8.17 3.54 -4.35
C LEU A 60 6.92 4.39 -4.14
N ILE A 61 6.12 4.55 -5.19
CA ILE A 61 4.95 5.40 -5.22
C ILE A 61 3.74 4.57 -5.62
N ASP A 62 2.73 4.53 -4.75
CA ASP A 62 1.49 3.77 -4.97
C ASP A 62 0.30 4.70 -5.25
N THR A 63 -0.38 4.43 -6.35
CA THR A 63 -1.59 5.14 -6.78
C THR A 63 -2.68 4.16 -7.25
N ALA A 64 -3.76 4.64 -7.86
CA ALA A 64 -4.77 3.83 -8.53
C ALA A 64 -5.56 4.65 -9.55
N ASP A 65 -6.12 3.97 -10.56
CA ASP A 65 -6.96 4.55 -11.60
C ASP A 65 -8.25 5.19 -11.07
N SER A 66 -8.72 4.68 -9.93
CA SER A 66 -9.95 5.11 -9.24
C SER A 66 -9.71 6.13 -8.13
N TYR A 67 -8.45 6.57 -7.90
CA TYR A 67 -8.18 7.56 -6.85
C TYR A 67 -8.60 8.96 -7.29
N GLY A 68 -9.39 9.58 -6.42
CA GLY A 68 -10.12 10.82 -6.62
C GLY A 68 -11.58 10.65 -6.24
N THR A 69 -12.39 11.71 -6.32
CA THR A 69 -13.80 11.69 -5.93
C THR A 69 -14.66 12.30 -7.03
N GLY A 70 -15.63 11.58 -7.56
CA GLY A 70 -16.56 12.03 -8.61
C GLY A 70 -15.80 12.48 -9.88
N SER A 71 -15.96 13.74 -10.28
CA SER A 71 -15.26 14.33 -11.44
C SER A 71 -13.72 14.36 -11.31
N LEU A 72 -13.19 14.09 -10.11
CA LEU A 72 -11.76 13.99 -9.85
C LEU A 72 -11.22 12.54 -9.93
N SER A 73 -11.99 11.59 -10.47
CA SER A 73 -11.50 10.23 -10.71
C SER A 73 -10.23 10.25 -11.57
N GLY A 74 -9.17 9.54 -11.14
CA GLY A 74 -7.85 9.60 -11.77
C GLY A 74 -7.02 10.86 -11.46
N ARG A 75 -7.51 11.80 -10.63
CA ARG A 75 -6.78 13.03 -10.27
C ARG A 75 -5.44 12.72 -9.60
N SER A 76 -5.37 11.69 -8.78
CA SER A 76 -4.14 11.25 -8.12
C SER A 76 -3.03 10.92 -9.15
N GLU A 77 -3.36 10.12 -10.18
CA GLU A 77 -2.41 9.79 -11.25
C GLU A 77 -2.03 11.02 -12.08
N ALA A 78 -2.99 11.91 -12.39
CA ALA A 78 -2.72 13.12 -13.15
C ALA A 78 -1.74 14.05 -12.41
N LEU A 79 -1.98 14.32 -11.12
CA LEU A 79 -1.05 15.11 -10.29
C LEU A 79 0.34 14.46 -10.24
N LEU A 80 0.39 13.16 -10.03
CA LEU A 80 1.66 12.43 -10.00
C LEU A 80 2.41 12.52 -11.33
N GLY A 81 1.70 12.34 -12.45
CA GLY A 81 2.27 12.49 -13.80
C GLY A 81 2.81 13.89 -14.05
N ASP A 82 2.08 14.94 -13.63
CA ASP A 82 2.52 16.32 -13.74
C ASP A 82 3.79 16.59 -12.93
N PHE A 83 3.84 16.11 -11.69
CA PHE A 83 5.00 16.30 -10.82
C PHE A 83 6.23 15.52 -11.30
N MET A 84 6.05 14.31 -11.84
CA MET A 84 7.13 13.52 -12.42
C MET A 84 7.68 14.14 -13.70
N ALA A 85 6.84 14.78 -14.51
CA ALA A 85 7.27 15.45 -15.74
C ALA A 85 8.28 16.59 -15.49
N GLU A 86 8.26 17.17 -14.28
CA GLU A 86 9.20 18.22 -13.86
C GLU A 86 10.59 17.67 -13.49
N LEU A 87 10.76 16.34 -13.36
CA LEU A 87 12.01 15.72 -12.98
C LEU A 87 12.91 15.45 -14.19
N PRO A 88 14.23 15.45 -14.03
CA PRO A 88 15.15 14.92 -15.02
C PRO A 88 14.88 13.44 -15.35
N SER A 89 15.14 13.00 -16.59
CA SER A 89 14.88 11.62 -17.02
C SER A 89 15.58 10.58 -16.16
N LEU A 90 16.84 10.80 -15.80
CA LEU A 90 17.60 9.92 -14.90
C LEU A 90 16.92 9.75 -13.54
N ARG A 91 16.32 10.81 -12.98
CA ARG A 91 15.62 10.71 -11.70
C ARG A 91 14.31 9.96 -11.85
N ARG A 92 13.57 10.16 -12.95
CA ARG A 92 12.34 9.42 -13.25
C ARG A 92 12.58 7.92 -13.36
N SER A 93 13.65 7.48 -14.00
CA SER A 93 13.97 6.06 -14.19
C SER A 93 14.26 5.31 -12.87
N GLN A 94 14.57 6.03 -11.79
CA GLN A 94 14.79 5.46 -10.45
C GLN A 94 13.50 5.23 -9.67
N LEU A 95 12.35 5.71 -10.16
CA LEU A 95 11.08 5.60 -9.46
C LEU A 95 10.39 4.27 -9.79
N THR A 96 9.82 3.66 -8.78
CA THR A 96 8.85 2.57 -8.93
C THR A 96 7.45 3.14 -8.76
N VAL A 97 6.80 3.45 -9.87
CA VAL A 97 5.41 3.92 -9.88
C VAL A 97 4.49 2.72 -10.08
N ALA A 98 3.64 2.47 -9.11
CA ALA A 98 2.67 1.39 -9.11
C ALA A 98 1.25 1.96 -9.16
N THR A 99 0.44 1.57 -10.16
CA THR A 99 -0.99 1.85 -10.16
C THR A 99 -1.82 0.60 -9.98
N LYS A 100 -3.09 0.77 -9.61
CA LYS A 100 -4.05 -0.31 -9.47
C LYS A 100 -5.20 -0.11 -10.45
N LEU A 101 -5.63 -1.18 -11.10
CA LEU A 101 -6.81 -1.18 -11.95
C LEU A 101 -7.96 -1.84 -11.21
N ALA A 102 -9.03 -1.07 -11.00
CA ALA A 102 -10.22 -1.53 -10.31
C ALA A 102 -11.06 -2.45 -11.22
N PRO A 103 -11.44 -3.67 -10.78
CA PRO A 103 -12.25 -4.60 -11.58
C PRO A 103 -13.73 -4.22 -11.53
N PHE A 104 -14.06 -3.05 -12.08
CA PHE A 104 -15.46 -2.61 -12.19
C PHE A 104 -16.29 -3.56 -13.06
N PRO A 105 -17.62 -3.65 -12.87
CA PRO A 105 -18.48 -4.61 -13.57
C PRO A 105 -18.42 -4.54 -15.10
N TRP A 106 -18.11 -3.37 -15.67
CA TRP A 106 -17.97 -3.20 -17.14
C TRP A 106 -16.59 -3.58 -17.68
N ARG A 107 -15.64 -3.92 -16.81
CA ARG A 107 -14.29 -4.39 -17.15
C ARG A 107 -14.26 -5.91 -17.06
N TRP A 108 -14.41 -6.61 -18.16
CA TRP A 108 -14.43 -8.07 -18.17
C TRP A 108 -13.67 -8.66 -19.33
N GLY A 109 -13.32 -9.93 -19.20
CA GLY A 109 -12.53 -10.64 -20.19
C GLY A 109 -11.07 -10.19 -20.23
N ARG A 110 -10.29 -10.78 -21.11
CA ARG A 110 -8.85 -10.60 -21.22
C ARG A 110 -8.44 -9.17 -21.59
N ARG A 111 -9.29 -8.43 -22.28
CA ARG A 111 -9.08 -7.02 -22.67
C ARG A 111 -9.77 -6.03 -21.75
N GLY A 112 -10.35 -6.48 -20.66
CA GLY A 112 -11.16 -5.64 -19.76
C GLY A 112 -10.39 -4.48 -19.12
N PHE A 113 -9.06 -4.58 -19.03
CA PHE A 113 -8.21 -3.51 -18.50
C PHE A 113 -7.52 -2.65 -19.55
N ASP A 114 -7.59 -2.96 -20.85
CA ASP A 114 -6.83 -2.25 -21.88
C ASP A 114 -7.05 -0.73 -21.85
N ALA A 115 -8.31 -0.30 -21.89
CA ALA A 115 -8.64 1.13 -21.88
C ALA A 115 -8.25 1.81 -20.56
N ALA A 116 -8.42 1.13 -19.42
CA ALA A 116 -8.05 1.65 -18.10
C ALA A 116 -6.54 1.78 -17.97
N PHE A 117 -5.79 0.79 -18.45
CA PHE A 117 -4.33 0.80 -18.46
C PHE A 117 -3.79 1.96 -19.29
N GLU A 118 -4.28 2.14 -20.53
CA GLU A 118 -3.84 3.26 -21.38
C GLU A 118 -4.21 4.62 -20.80
N ALA A 119 -5.38 4.74 -20.19
CA ALA A 119 -5.78 5.96 -19.50
C ALA A 119 -4.84 6.26 -18.31
N SER A 120 -4.48 5.26 -17.50
CA SER A 120 -3.51 5.40 -16.42
C SER A 120 -2.12 5.76 -16.94
N ARG A 121 -1.65 5.08 -18.00
CA ARG A 121 -0.36 5.36 -18.63
C ARG A 121 -0.29 6.79 -19.15
N THR A 122 -1.37 7.29 -19.75
CA THR A 122 -1.48 8.67 -20.23
C THR A 122 -1.43 9.66 -19.07
N ARG A 123 -2.22 9.47 -18.00
CA ARG A 123 -2.20 10.35 -16.82
C ARG A 123 -0.83 10.37 -16.14
N LEU A 124 -0.17 9.21 -16.05
CA LEU A 124 1.18 9.06 -15.49
C LEU A 124 2.30 9.45 -16.48
N LYS A 125 1.95 9.95 -17.67
CA LYS A 125 2.92 10.38 -18.71
C LYS A 125 3.96 9.31 -19.06
N GLY A 126 3.52 8.06 -19.15
CA GLY A 126 4.34 6.91 -19.46
C GLY A 126 5.19 6.38 -18.30
N GLN A 127 5.17 7.02 -17.13
CA GLN A 127 5.96 6.61 -15.96
C GLN A 127 5.20 5.57 -15.13
N LEU A 128 5.00 4.38 -15.67
CA LEU A 128 4.30 3.28 -15.00
C LEU A 128 5.15 2.02 -15.06
N ARG A 129 5.63 1.58 -13.90
CA ARG A 129 6.49 0.39 -13.78
C ARG A 129 5.72 -0.84 -13.33
N ARG A 130 4.74 -0.67 -12.41
CA ARG A 130 3.96 -1.79 -11.85
C ARG A 130 2.47 -1.54 -12.03
N VAL A 131 1.77 -2.53 -12.58
CA VAL A 131 0.30 -2.57 -12.60
C VAL A 131 -0.19 -3.60 -11.58
N GLN A 132 -1.31 -3.29 -10.89
CA GLN A 132 -1.85 -4.15 -9.85
C GLN A 132 -3.36 -4.40 -10.07
N LEU A 133 -3.84 -5.61 -9.80
CA LEU A 133 -5.27 -5.84 -9.60
C LEU A 133 -5.69 -5.17 -8.29
N HIS A 134 -6.69 -4.28 -8.31
CA HIS A 134 -7.06 -3.50 -7.12
C HIS A 134 -7.72 -4.36 -6.03
N TRP A 135 -8.52 -5.36 -6.42
CA TRP A 135 -9.10 -6.38 -5.54
C TRP A 135 -9.55 -7.60 -6.34
N SER A 136 -9.72 -8.73 -5.66
CA SER A 136 -10.25 -9.96 -6.27
C SER A 136 -11.76 -9.88 -6.40
N THR A 137 -12.28 -10.35 -7.53
CA THR A 137 -13.73 -10.50 -7.75
C THR A 137 -14.24 -11.91 -7.47
N ALA A 138 -13.38 -12.82 -6.99
CA ALA A 138 -13.70 -14.24 -6.83
C ALA A 138 -14.94 -14.51 -5.94
N ARG A 139 -15.27 -13.62 -5.00
CA ARG A 139 -16.43 -13.79 -4.12
C ARG A 139 -17.78 -13.47 -4.76
N TYR A 140 -17.81 -12.57 -5.76
CA TYR A 140 -19.05 -12.05 -6.33
C TYR A 140 -19.13 -12.11 -7.86
N ALA A 141 -17.99 -12.18 -8.55
CA ALA A 141 -17.90 -12.30 -10.01
C ALA A 141 -16.68 -13.14 -10.42
N PRO A 142 -16.61 -14.46 -10.04
CA PRO A 142 -15.43 -15.28 -10.29
C PRO A 142 -15.11 -15.43 -11.79
N TRP A 143 -16.12 -15.37 -12.66
CA TRP A 143 -15.95 -15.41 -14.12
C TRP A 143 -15.19 -14.20 -14.67
N GLN A 144 -15.23 -13.05 -14.00
CA GLN A 144 -14.54 -11.83 -14.40
C GLN A 144 -13.04 -11.92 -14.12
N GLU A 145 -12.66 -12.44 -12.97
CA GLU A 145 -11.30 -12.36 -12.45
C GLU A 145 -10.27 -13.05 -13.34
N THR A 146 -10.60 -14.26 -13.81
CA THR A 146 -9.69 -15.07 -14.64
C THR A 146 -9.27 -14.32 -15.91
N GLY A 147 -10.23 -13.75 -16.63
CA GLY A 147 -9.94 -12.96 -17.84
C GLY A 147 -9.13 -11.70 -17.55
N LEU A 148 -9.44 -10.99 -16.46
CA LEU A 148 -8.70 -9.79 -16.07
C LEU A 148 -7.24 -10.10 -15.65
N LEU A 149 -7.02 -11.21 -14.94
CA LEU A 149 -5.67 -11.66 -14.58
C LEU A 149 -4.85 -12.03 -15.82
N ASP A 150 -5.46 -12.70 -16.78
CA ASP A 150 -4.82 -13.02 -18.05
C ASP A 150 -4.46 -11.75 -18.83
N GLY A 151 -5.34 -10.76 -18.84
CA GLY A 151 -5.06 -9.45 -19.44
C GLY A 151 -3.90 -8.73 -18.78
N LEU A 152 -3.83 -8.73 -17.43
CA LEU A 152 -2.69 -8.15 -16.72
C LEU A 152 -1.38 -8.89 -17.03
N ALA A 153 -1.43 -10.23 -17.12
CA ALA A 153 -0.26 -11.01 -17.54
C ALA A 153 0.20 -10.64 -18.96
N ASP A 154 -0.73 -10.41 -19.88
CA ASP A 154 -0.41 -9.98 -21.27
C ASP A 154 0.27 -8.61 -21.31
N LEU A 155 -0.10 -7.67 -20.42
CA LEU A 155 0.59 -6.39 -20.34
C LEU A 155 2.08 -6.54 -19.99
N VAL A 156 2.40 -7.51 -19.11
CA VAL A 156 3.79 -7.82 -18.76
C VAL A 156 4.50 -8.56 -19.90
N LEU A 157 3.90 -9.61 -20.45
CA LEU A 157 4.46 -10.44 -21.50
C LEU A 157 4.74 -9.64 -22.79
N SER A 158 3.91 -8.64 -23.07
CA SER A 158 4.10 -7.73 -24.21
C SER A 158 5.08 -6.56 -23.94
N GLY A 159 5.66 -6.48 -22.73
CA GLY A 159 6.60 -5.42 -22.36
C GLY A 159 5.94 -4.03 -22.17
N ARG A 160 4.61 -3.95 -22.09
CA ARG A 160 3.89 -2.69 -21.86
C ARG A 160 4.07 -2.17 -20.43
N VAL A 161 4.34 -3.07 -19.49
CA VAL A 161 4.67 -2.79 -18.09
C VAL A 161 5.67 -3.82 -17.58
N GLU A 162 6.54 -3.44 -16.65
CA GLU A 162 7.62 -4.30 -16.18
C GLU A 162 7.16 -5.30 -15.10
N GLU A 163 6.25 -4.89 -14.21
CA GLU A 163 5.93 -5.63 -12.99
C GLU A 163 4.42 -5.79 -12.80
N LEU A 164 4.00 -6.95 -12.28
CA LEU A 164 2.62 -7.25 -11.87
C LEU A 164 2.53 -7.33 -10.35
N GLY A 165 1.50 -6.72 -9.78
CA GLY A 165 1.12 -6.83 -8.38
C GLY A 165 -0.37 -7.17 -8.21
N LEU A 166 -0.73 -7.49 -6.98
CA LEU A 166 -2.11 -7.77 -6.58
C LEU A 166 -2.45 -6.97 -5.32
N SER A 167 -3.73 -6.79 -5.01
CA SER A 167 -4.16 -6.11 -3.81
C SER A 167 -5.43 -6.74 -3.22
N ASN A 168 -5.55 -6.69 -1.90
CA ASN A 168 -6.71 -7.18 -1.14
C ASN A 168 -6.97 -8.69 -1.31
N LEU A 169 -5.90 -9.48 -1.24
CA LEU A 169 -5.98 -10.93 -1.28
C LEU A 169 -5.65 -11.54 0.08
N GLY A 170 -6.29 -12.66 0.38
CA GLY A 170 -5.86 -13.57 1.45
C GLY A 170 -4.88 -14.64 0.93
N PRO A 171 -4.31 -15.45 1.84
CA PRO A 171 -3.22 -16.38 1.52
C PRO A 171 -3.61 -17.43 0.50
N GLN A 172 -4.79 -18.02 0.63
CA GLN A 172 -5.27 -19.07 -0.30
C GLN A 172 -5.44 -18.53 -1.72
N ARG A 173 -6.02 -17.31 -1.83
CA ARG A 173 -6.23 -16.69 -3.14
C ARG A 173 -4.91 -16.27 -3.78
N LEU A 174 -3.96 -15.79 -2.99
CA LEU A 174 -2.61 -15.49 -3.44
C LEU A 174 -1.95 -16.72 -4.07
N LEU A 175 -1.98 -17.88 -3.39
CA LEU A 175 -1.40 -19.11 -3.90
C LEU A 175 -2.00 -19.53 -5.25
N LEU A 176 -3.33 -19.47 -5.39
CA LEU A 176 -4.01 -19.83 -6.63
C LEU A 176 -3.62 -18.91 -7.79
N ILE A 177 -3.64 -17.60 -7.56
CA ILE A 177 -3.30 -16.62 -8.62
C ILE A 177 -1.80 -16.69 -8.94
N HIS A 178 -0.94 -16.82 -7.95
CA HIS A 178 0.51 -16.95 -8.16
C HIS A 178 0.83 -18.15 -9.08
N ARG A 179 0.25 -19.34 -8.80
CA ARG A 179 0.41 -20.52 -9.65
C ARG A 179 -0.03 -20.23 -11.09
N ARG A 180 -1.23 -19.66 -11.27
CA ARG A 180 -1.76 -19.30 -12.60
C ARG A 180 -0.82 -18.36 -13.37
N LEU A 181 -0.26 -17.36 -12.70
CA LEU A 181 0.66 -16.41 -13.33
C LEU A 181 1.98 -17.09 -13.73
N LEU A 182 2.52 -17.97 -12.87
CA LEU A 182 3.74 -18.74 -13.18
C LEU A 182 3.52 -19.67 -14.39
N GLU A 183 2.37 -20.35 -14.50
CA GLU A 183 2.02 -21.16 -15.67
C GLU A 183 2.00 -20.35 -16.98
N ARG A 184 1.82 -19.04 -16.88
CA ARG A 184 1.89 -18.10 -18.01
C ARG A 184 3.27 -17.46 -18.19
N GLY A 185 4.27 -17.81 -17.37
CA GLY A 185 5.61 -17.21 -17.40
C GLY A 185 5.70 -15.80 -16.79
N VAL A 186 4.72 -15.40 -15.96
CA VAL A 186 4.71 -14.10 -15.29
C VAL A 186 4.98 -14.25 -13.81
N SER A 187 6.02 -13.58 -13.31
CA SER A 187 6.33 -13.51 -11.88
C SER A 187 5.51 -12.42 -11.19
N LEU A 188 4.89 -12.76 -10.05
CA LEU A 188 4.20 -11.80 -9.21
C LEU A 188 5.22 -11.02 -8.36
N ARG A 189 5.19 -9.68 -8.45
CA ARG A 189 6.13 -8.82 -7.72
C ARG A 189 5.68 -8.49 -6.31
N SER A 190 4.40 -8.18 -6.12
CA SER A 190 3.88 -7.74 -4.81
C SER A 190 2.44 -8.10 -4.57
N VAL A 191 2.07 -8.21 -3.29
CA VAL A 191 0.69 -8.20 -2.82
C VAL A 191 0.50 -7.05 -1.82
N GLN A 192 -0.59 -6.29 -1.98
CA GLN A 192 -0.85 -5.13 -1.12
C GLN A 192 -2.08 -5.38 -0.23
N VAL A 193 -1.91 -5.22 1.09
CA VAL A 193 -2.95 -5.50 2.09
C VAL A 193 -2.99 -4.46 3.20
N GLN A 194 -4.12 -4.39 3.90
CA GLN A 194 -4.26 -3.56 5.08
C GLN A 194 -3.37 -4.10 6.20
N CYS A 195 -2.42 -3.27 6.67
CA CYS A 195 -1.54 -3.67 7.75
C CYS A 195 -1.21 -2.46 8.63
N SER A 196 -1.57 -2.55 9.89
CA SER A 196 -1.26 -1.57 10.95
C SER A 196 -1.48 -2.20 12.32
N LEU A 197 -1.00 -1.56 13.38
CA LEU A 197 -1.29 -1.94 14.77
C LEU A 197 -2.79 -2.00 15.12
N LEU A 198 -3.64 -1.36 14.32
CA LEU A 198 -5.11 -1.37 14.45
C LEU A 198 -5.82 -2.12 13.30
N ALA A 199 -5.11 -2.91 12.50
CA ALA A 199 -5.72 -3.69 11.44
C ALA A 199 -6.68 -4.77 12.00
N PRO A 200 -7.77 -5.14 11.26
CA PRO A 200 -8.83 -5.98 11.83
C PRO A 200 -8.40 -7.43 12.07
N ALA A 201 -7.90 -8.13 11.10
CA ALA A 201 -7.63 -9.56 11.20
C ALA A 201 -6.13 -9.85 11.25
N ASP A 202 -5.67 -10.55 12.28
CA ASP A 202 -4.26 -10.82 12.48
C ASP A 202 -3.78 -12.14 11.86
N ASP A 203 -4.54 -13.20 12.06
CA ASP A 203 -4.12 -14.55 11.64
C ASP A 203 -3.96 -14.64 10.12
N GLN A 204 -4.93 -14.12 9.37
CA GLN A 204 -4.85 -14.08 7.91
C GLN A 204 -3.70 -13.20 7.40
N LEU A 205 -3.41 -12.09 8.08
CA LEU A 205 -2.30 -11.23 7.71
C LEU A 205 -0.95 -11.92 7.93
N ARG A 206 -0.78 -12.59 9.06
CA ARG A 206 0.46 -13.32 9.38
C ARG A 206 0.67 -14.50 8.43
N GLU A 207 -0.38 -15.25 8.13
CA GLU A 207 -0.35 -16.33 7.13
C GLU A 207 0.00 -15.79 5.74
N LEU A 208 -0.62 -14.68 5.32
CA LEU A 208 -0.31 -14.06 4.04
C LEU A 208 1.16 -13.62 3.95
N ILE A 209 1.70 -13.01 5.01
CA ILE A 209 3.11 -12.59 5.06
C ILE A 209 4.03 -13.82 4.96
N ALA A 210 3.72 -14.91 5.67
CA ALA A 210 4.50 -16.14 5.60
C ALA A 210 4.49 -16.74 4.20
N VAL A 211 3.31 -16.92 3.60
CA VAL A 211 3.15 -17.42 2.22
C VAL A 211 3.86 -16.50 1.23
N SER A 212 3.72 -15.19 1.35
CA SER A 212 4.37 -14.24 0.45
C SER A 212 5.90 -14.34 0.52
N ARG A 213 6.45 -14.56 1.72
CA ARG A 213 7.89 -14.76 1.90
C ARG A 213 8.36 -16.03 1.21
N GLU A 214 7.63 -17.15 1.35
CA GLU A 214 7.95 -18.42 0.67
C GLU A 214 7.90 -18.28 -0.85
N LEU A 215 6.98 -17.46 -1.38
CA LEU A 215 6.83 -17.21 -2.81
C LEU A 215 7.78 -16.13 -3.36
N GLY A 216 8.55 -15.45 -2.51
CA GLY A 216 9.38 -14.30 -2.93
C GLY A 216 8.57 -13.08 -3.33
N VAL A 217 7.33 -12.93 -2.85
CA VAL A 217 6.41 -11.84 -3.18
C VAL A 217 6.50 -10.76 -2.10
N GLU A 218 6.72 -9.51 -2.51
CA GLU A 218 6.76 -8.35 -1.61
C GLU A 218 5.37 -8.05 -1.03
N VAL A 219 5.28 -7.86 0.29
CA VAL A 219 4.03 -7.43 0.95
C VAL A 219 4.05 -5.92 1.16
N LEU A 220 3.16 -5.20 0.47
CA LEU A 220 2.94 -3.76 0.65
C LEU A 220 1.85 -3.53 1.72
N ALA A 221 2.19 -2.79 2.77
CA ALA A 221 1.30 -2.49 3.88
C ALA A 221 0.60 -1.14 3.66
N TYR A 222 -0.68 -1.15 3.22
CA TYR A 222 -1.44 0.08 3.14
C TYR A 222 -2.15 0.44 4.45
N SER A 223 -2.48 1.72 4.63
CA SER A 223 -3.04 2.29 5.86
C SER A 223 -2.23 1.98 7.14
N PRO A 224 -0.87 2.04 7.11
CA PRO A 224 -0.04 1.66 8.25
C PRO A 224 -0.25 2.55 9.47
N LEU A 225 -0.83 3.74 9.28
CA LEU A 225 -1.12 4.74 10.34
C LEU A 225 -2.60 4.74 10.75
N ALA A 226 -3.42 3.77 10.33
CA ALA A 226 -4.85 3.71 10.63
C ALA A 226 -5.55 5.07 10.38
N PHE A 227 -5.43 5.61 9.16
CA PHE A 227 -5.96 6.93 8.74
C PHE A 227 -5.40 8.12 9.55
N GLY A 228 -4.30 7.92 10.27
CA GLY A 228 -3.63 8.94 11.08
C GLY A 228 -3.88 8.82 12.59
N VAL A 229 -4.73 7.88 13.04
CA VAL A 229 -5.00 7.63 14.46
C VAL A 229 -3.71 7.29 15.24
N LEU A 230 -2.86 6.43 14.65
CA LEU A 230 -1.59 6.01 15.28
C LEU A 230 -0.52 7.10 15.36
N GLY A 231 -0.73 8.23 14.67
CA GLY A 231 0.15 9.41 14.79
C GLY A 231 -0.33 10.42 15.83
N CYS A 232 -1.42 10.17 16.56
CA CYS A 232 -1.96 11.06 17.58
C CYS A 232 -1.46 10.65 18.95
N ALA A 233 -0.65 11.49 19.60
CA ALA A 233 -0.21 11.24 20.97
C ALA A 233 -1.41 11.31 21.94
N PRO A 234 -1.42 10.50 23.01
CA PRO A 234 -2.36 10.65 24.11
C PRO A 234 -2.36 12.09 24.64
N GLY A 235 -3.55 12.66 24.84
CA GLY A 235 -3.72 14.05 25.32
C GLY A 235 -3.55 15.14 24.27
N SER A 236 -3.11 14.83 23.04
CA SER A 236 -2.96 15.80 21.94
C SER A 236 -4.19 15.85 21.01
N GLU A 237 -5.40 15.74 21.53
CA GLU A 237 -6.63 15.57 20.76
C GLU A 237 -7.08 16.79 19.94
N GLU A 238 -6.25 17.85 19.88
CA GLU A 238 -6.58 19.11 19.19
C GLU A 238 -6.65 19.01 17.67
N ARG A 239 -6.11 17.97 17.03
CA ARG A 239 -6.14 17.80 15.58
C ARG A 239 -7.33 16.97 15.12
N ARG A 240 -8.52 17.53 15.18
CA ARG A 240 -9.71 16.89 14.59
C ARG A 240 -9.58 16.79 13.07
N PRO A 241 -9.82 15.61 12.47
CA PRO A 241 -9.85 15.48 11.02
C PRO A 241 -10.91 16.39 10.40
N VAL A 242 -10.62 16.91 9.20
CA VAL A 242 -11.50 17.86 8.49
C VAL A 242 -12.84 17.20 8.08
N THR A 243 -12.85 15.90 7.76
CA THR A 243 -14.02 15.21 7.23
C THR A 243 -14.76 14.42 8.30
N TRP A 244 -16.09 14.40 8.25
CA TRP A 244 -16.93 13.71 9.22
C TRP A 244 -16.65 12.20 9.30
N LEU A 245 -16.33 11.56 8.16
CA LEU A 245 -15.96 10.13 8.12
C LEU A 245 -14.76 9.84 9.00
N ARG A 246 -13.69 10.64 8.88
CA ARG A 246 -12.51 10.48 9.70
C ARG A 246 -12.75 10.93 11.14
N GLN A 247 -13.57 11.96 11.37
CA GLN A 247 -13.95 12.38 12.73
C GLN A 247 -14.61 11.21 13.48
N ARG A 248 -15.60 10.54 12.84
CA ARG A 248 -16.28 9.38 13.43
C ARG A 248 -15.31 8.21 13.69
N LEU A 249 -14.38 7.96 12.78
CA LEU A 249 -13.34 6.94 12.98
C LEU A 249 -12.46 7.28 14.18
N PHE A 250 -12.02 8.53 14.29
CA PHE A 250 -11.17 9.01 15.39
C PHE A 250 -11.91 8.93 16.73
N GLN A 251 -13.16 9.37 16.80
CA GLN A 251 -13.99 9.27 18.01
C GLN A 251 -14.09 7.83 18.54
N ARG A 252 -14.10 6.85 17.64
CA ARG A 252 -14.18 5.45 18.00
C ARG A 252 -12.81 4.85 18.36
N LEU A 253 -11.79 5.11 17.57
CA LEU A 253 -10.50 4.45 17.70
C LEU A 253 -9.56 5.09 18.73
N LEU A 254 -9.63 6.41 18.95
CA LEU A 254 -8.73 7.08 19.90
C LEU A 254 -8.89 6.56 21.33
N PRO A 255 -10.10 6.49 21.93
CA PRO A 255 -10.25 5.94 23.29
C PRO A 255 -9.91 4.44 23.32
N ALA A 256 -10.31 3.68 22.31
CA ALA A 256 -10.10 2.23 22.24
C ALA A 256 -8.62 1.81 22.07
N SER A 257 -7.74 2.73 21.66
CA SER A 257 -6.32 2.48 21.43
C SER A 257 -5.41 3.25 22.39
N LEU A 258 -5.94 3.74 23.52
CA LEU A 258 -5.15 4.60 24.43
C LEU A 258 -3.92 3.89 24.98
N GLU A 259 -4.03 2.66 25.45
CA GLU A 259 -2.90 1.88 25.98
C GLU A 259 -1.83 1.64 24.90
N LEU A 260 -2.25 1.22 23.70
CA LEU A 260 -1.36 1.05 22.56
C LEU A 260 -0.63 2.36 22.21
N ARG A 261 -1.37 3.47 22.11
CA ARG A 261 -0.77 4.78 21.79
C ARG A 261 0.17 5.27 22.87
N SER A 262 -0.12 4.97 24.15
CA SER A 262 0.80 5.27 25.25
C SER A 262 2.09 4.46 25.16
N ALA A 263 2.01 3.18 24.81
CA ALA A 263 3.19 2.35 24.56
C ALA A 263 4.01 2.86 23.37
N MET A 264 3.34 3.26 22.28
CA MET A 264 3.99 3.88 21.12
C MET A 264 4.68 5.20 21.49
N GLN A 265 4.03 6.06 22.28
CA GLN A 265 4.58 7.34 22.71
C GLN A 265 5.83 7.15 23.58
N ALA A 266 5.81 6.20 24.51
CA ALA A 266 6.98 5.88 25.32
C ALA A 266 8.19 5.47 24.46
N ILE A 267 7.98 4.55 23.50
CA ILE A 267 9.05 4.13 22.56
C ILE A 267 9.52 5.34 21.72
N ALA A 268 8.60 6.18 21.24
CA ALA A 268 8.94 7.36 20.46
C ALA A 268 9.83 8.34 21.25
N ILE A 269 9.52 8.59 22.53
CA ILE A 269 10.31 9.43 23.42
C ILE A 269 11.71 8.82 23.65
N ASP A 270 11.77 7.54 23.99
CA ASP A 270 13.03 6.82 24.26
C ASP A 270 13.97 6.82 23.04
N ARG A 271 13.41 6.82 21.82
CA ARG A 271 14.14 6.80 20.55
C ARG A 271 14.39 8.20 19.95
N GLY A 272 13.88 9.27 20.55
CA GLY A 272 13.88 10.60 19.92
C GLY A 272 13.17 10.62 18.56
N ALA A 273 12.13 9.81 18.41
CA ALA A 273 11.40 9.57 17.17
C ALA A 273 9.95 10.01 17.29
N SER A 274 9.18 9.92 16.20
CA SER A 274 7.74 10.14 16.22
C SER A 274 6.95 8.83 16.36
N MET A 275 5.70 8.92 16.83
CA MET A 275 4.79 7.78 16.84
C MET A 275 4.51 7.22 15.43
N VAL A 276 4.59 8.07 14.40
CA VAL A 276 4.51 7.66 12.99
C VAL A 276 5.63 6.69 12.65
N GLN A 277 6.87 7.03 13.02
CA GLN A 277 8.03 6.17 12.80
C GLN A 277 7.92 4.84 13.56
N VAL A 278 7.40 4.85 14.79
CA VAL A 278 7.13 3.62 15.58
C VAL A 278 6.14 2.72 14.85
N ALA A 279 5.01 3.26 14.36
CA ALA A 279 4.00 2.48 13.62
C ALA A 279 4.55 1.89 12.31
N LEU A 280 5.35 2.67 11.57
CA LEU A 280 5.97 2.21 10.33
C LEU A 280 7.01 1.11 10.59
N ASN A 281 7.83 1.27 11.63
CA ASN A 281 8.81 0.26 12.02
C ASN A 281 8.18 -1.03 12.53
N TRP A 282 7.00 -0.98 13.16
CA TRP A 282 6.24 -2.17 13.48
C TRP A 282 5.83 -2.95 12.20
N CYS A 283 5.33 -2.27 11.18
CA CYS A 283 5.02 -2.90 9.89
C CYS A 283 6.29 -3.50 9.25
N ARG A 284 7.41 -2.77 9.25
CA ARG A 284 8.70 -3.25 8.73
C ARG A 284 9.21 -4.50 9.47
N SER A 285 9.02 -4.55 10.78
CA SER A 285 9.41 -5.70 11.61
C SER A 285 8.63 -6.98 11.28
N LEU A 286 7.44 -6.85 10.68
CA LEU A 286 6.69 -7.99 10.11
C LEU A 286 7.26 -8.47 8.76
N GLY A 287 8.22 -7.75 8.17
CA GLY A 287 8.77 -8.03 6.84
C GLY A 287 7.94 -7.40 5.70
N THR A 288 7.13 -6.36 5.99
CA THR A 288 6.33 -5.65 5.00
C THR A 288 6.96 -4.30 4.62
N THR A 289 6.60 -3.77 3.46
CA THR A 289 6.93 -2.42 2.99
C THR A 289 5.73 -1.50 3.22
N PRO A 290 5.74 -0.65 4.26
CA PRO A 290 4.63 0.27 4.49
C PRO A 290 4.58 1.39 3.44
N ILE A 291 3.34 1.75 3.04
CA ILE A 291 3.05 2.82 2.07
C ILE A 291 2.10 3.87 2.69
N PRO A 292 2.55 4.66 3.68
CA PRO A 292 1.74 5.71 4.28
C PRO A 292 1.34 6.77 3.24
N GLY A 293 0.16 7.36 3.40
CA GLY A 293 -0.25 8.52 2.62
C GLY A 293 0.49 9.78 3.04
N LEU A 294 1.01 10.54 2.07
CA LEU A 294 1.72 11.80 2.31
C LEU A 294 0.90 12.98 1.78
N ARG A 295 0.83 14.06 2.58
CA ARG A 295 0.12 15.30 2.24
C ARG A 295 0.92 16.57 2.51
N THR A 296 2.03 16.48 3.25
CA THR A 296 2.91 17.62 3.54
C THR A 296 4.38 17.21 3.48
N PRO A 297 5.30 18.14 3.20
CA PRO A 297 6.74 17.88 3.21
C PRO A 297 7.25 17.36 4.57
N GLU A 298 6.68 17.84 5.67
CA GLU A 298 7.03 17.42 7.03
C GLU A 298 6.73 15.93 7.23
N GLN A 299 5.55 15.47 6.75
CA GLN A 299 5.20 14.04 6.77
C GLN A 299 6.18 13.20 5.95
N ALA A 300 6.65 13.70 4.80
CA ALA A 300 7.62 12.98 3.98
C ALA A 300 8.97 12.83 4.70
N ARG A 301 9.47 13.88 5.38
CA ARG A 301 10.67 13.81 6.20
C ARG A 301 10.52 12.85 7.37
N ASP A 302 9.41 12.94 8.09
CA ASP A 302 9.13 12.09 9.26
C ASP A 302 9.03 10.61 8.87
N VAL A 303 8.33 10.30 7.78
CA VAL A 303 8.22 8.94 7.25
C VAL A 303 9.58 8.38 6.83
N ALA A 304 10.40 9.18 6.14
CA ALA A 304 11.73 8.75 5.71
C ALA A 304 12.69 8.52 6.90
N ALA A 305 12.54 9.28 7.98
CA ALA A 305 13.34 9.09 9.18
C ALA A 305 13.13 7.71 9.84
N ALA A 306 11.99 7.06 9.62
CA ALA A 306 11.76 5.69 10.08
C ALA A 306 12.73 4.67 9.45
N LEU A 307 13.37 4.98 8.33
CA LEU A 307 14.38 4.13 7.70
C LEU A 307 15.71 4.08 8.46
N GLN A 308 15.97 5.06 9.33
CA GLN A 308 17.25 5.21 10.03
C GLN A 308 17.39 4.29 11.26
N TRP A 309 16.31 3.66 11.68
CA TRP A 309 16.28 2.81 12.86
C TRP A 309 15.25 1.68 12.74
N SER A 310 15.28 0.73 13.67
CA SER A 310 14.33 -0.38 13.74
C SER A 310 13.94 -0.64 15.19
N LEU A 311 12.76 -1.20 15.41
CA LEU A 311 12.34 -1.68 16.73
C LEU A 311 13.23 -2.83 17.20
N SER A 312 13.56 -2.83 18.48
CA SER A 312 14.08 -4.02 19.14
C SER A 312 12.98 -5.08 19.28
N SER A 313 13.39 -6.33 19.52
CA SER A 313 12.42 -7.42 19.75
C SER A 313 11.50 -7.13 20.93
N GLN A 314 12.00 -6.50 21.99
CA GLN A 314 11.22 -6.14 23.18
C GLN A 314 10.19 -5.05 22.87
N GLU A 315 10.57 -4.01 22.13
CA GLU A 315 9.64 -2.94 21.71
C GLU A 315 8.56 -3.50 20.78
N PHE A 316 8.94 -4.36 19.84
CA PHE A 316 7.97 -5.03 18.96
C PHE A 316 6.98 -5.87 19.77
N GLN A 317 7.44 -6.72 20.70
CA GLN A 317 6.58 -7.54 21.55
C GLN A 317 5.65 -6.68 22.43
N ARG A 318 6.15 -5.58 23.00
CA ARG A 318 5.36 -4.63 23.77
C ARG A 318 4.21 -4.04 22.96
N LEU A 319 4.48 -3.61 21.71
CA LEU A 319 3.45 -3.09 20.82
C LEU A 319 2.47 -4.19 20.40
N ASP A 320 2.98 -5.39 20.12
CA ASP A 320 2.17 -6.53 19.68
C ASP A 320 1.22 -7.00 20.81
N ALA A 321 1.65 -6.96 22.06
CA ALA A 321 0.81 -7.21 23.22
C ALA A 321 -0.22 -6.09 23.42
N ALA A 322 0.19 -4.82 23.43
CA ALA A 322 -0.70 -3.68 23.67
C ALA A 322 -1.81 -3.59 22.61
N ARG A 323 -1.53 -3.93 21.34
CA ARG A 323 -2.55 -3.92 20.29
C ARG A 323 -3.64 -4.98 20.50
N LEU A 324 -3.38 -6.07 21.22
CA LEU A 324 -4.38 -7.10 21.49
C LEU A 324 -5.47 -6.60 22.47
N HIS A 325 -5.14 -5.64 23.33
CA HIS A 325 -6.06 -5.01 24.27
C HIS A 325 -6.94 -3.92 23.65
N CYS A 326 -6.70 -3.53 22.38
CA CYS A 326 -7.58 -2.56 21.73
C CYS A 326 -8.99 -3.11 21.54
N SER A 327 -9.97 -2.47 22.18
CA SER A 327 -11.39 -2.87 22.11
C SER A 327 -12.03 -2.61 20.75
N GLU A 328 -11.45 -1.73 19.95
CA GLU A 328 -11.91 -1.37 18.62
C GLU A 328 -10.76 -1.40 17.62
N ARG A 329 -11.06 -1.80 16.39
CA ARG A 329 -10.10 -1.88 15.30
C ARG A 329 -10.59 -1.14 14.07
N MET A 330 -9.71 -0.96 13.12
CA MET A 330 -10.06 -0.48 11.78
C MET A 330 -11.10 -1.42 11.17
N PRO A 331 -12.05 -0.88 10.37
CA PRO A 331 -12.95 -1.73 9.62
C PRO A 331 -12.16 -2.60 8.63
N ALA A 332 -12.58 -3.85 8.49
CA ALA A 332 -12.04 -4.73 7.46
C ALA A 332 -12.36 -4.16 6.07
N ASN A 333 -11.42 -4.31 5.12
CA ASN A 333 -11.69 -3.95 3.75
C ASN A 333 -12.74 -4.94 3.16
N PRO A 334 -13.91 -4.47 2.69
CA PRO A 334 -14.96 -5.34 2.16
C PRO A 334 -14.51 -6.13 0.91
N PHE A 335 -13.47 -5.66 0.23
CA PHE A 335 -12.89 -6.30 -0.95
C PHE A 335 -11.78 -7.32 -0.62
N GLN A 336 -11.42 -7.49 0.66
CA GLN A 336 -10.44 -8.50 1.06
C GLN A 336 -10.99 -9.90 0.79
N SER A 337 -10.29 -10.70 -0.01
CA SER A 337 -10.59 -12.13 -0.19
C SER A 337 -9.95 -12.98 0.93
N ARG A 338 -10.35 -14.23 1.00
CA ARG A 338 -9.74 -15.23 1.88
C ARG A 338 -8.58 -15.94 1.20
#